data_db335ddde9cb9d6b870cbb3d63d8f26a
#
_entry.id   db335ddde9cb9d6b870cbb3d63d8f26a
#
_cell.length_a   1.000
_cell.length_b   1.000
_cell.length_c   1.000
_cell.angle_alpha   90.00
_cell.angle_beta   90.00
_cell.angle_gamma   90.00
#
_symmetry.space_group_name_H-M   'P 1'
#
loop_
_entity.id
_entity.type
_entity.pdbx_description
1 polymer ?
#
loop_
_entity_poly.entity_id
_entity_poly.type
_entity_poly.pdbx_seq_one_letter_code
_entity_poly.pdbx_strand_id
1 'polypeptide(L)'
;MKASFCWERFEALPIVGILRGFPMRLLPGLLAAVRRGGLRTVEITMNTPGAAEQIQEAVQLAGEELTIGAGTVQDLAGLDAALTAGATFIVTPVVNEPVIRRCVERRVPVFPGAFTPTEIQRAWDLGASLVKVFPADVGGPAFIKALKAPLPHVKLLPTGGVDLASLPEYVRAGADAIGIGGPLFDRERIVAEDWPWLEQRCRAFAE
;
A
#
# COMPACT_ATOMS: atom_id res chain seq x y z
N MET A 1 -13.64 -18.81 -5.59
CA MET A 1 -12.47 -18.84 -4.67
C MET A 1 -12.23 -17.41 -4.17
N LYS A 2 -11.93 -17.20 -2.87
CA LYS A 2 -11.53 -15.86 -2.41
C LYS A 2 -10.20 -15.51 -3.05
N ALA A 3 -10.06 -14.29 -3.58
CA ALA A 3 -8.80 -13.80 -4.10
C ALA A 3 -7.73 -13.84 -2.98
N SER A 4 -6.54 -14.29 -3.31
CA SER A 4 -5.39 -14.29 -2.39
C SER A 4 -4.34 -13.30 -2.90
N PHE A 5 -3.52 -12.78 -2.00
CA PHE A 5 -2.39 -11.93 -2.39
C PHE A 5 -1.39 -12.71 -3.23
N CYS A 6 -1.03 -12.17 -4.39
CA CYS A 6 -0.08 -12.81 -5.30
C CYS A 6 1.30 -12.14 -5.14
N TRP A 7 2.19 -12.82 -4.43
CA TRP A 7 3.56 -12.34 -4.20
C TRP A 7 4.36 -12.17 -5.48
N GLU A 8 4.27 -13.11 -6.41
CA GLU A 8 4.98 -13.04 -7.70
C GLU A 8 4.62 -11.76 -8.46
N ARG A 9 3.33 -11.42 -8.52
CA ARG A 9 2.86 -10.18 -9.16
C ARG A 9 3.34 -8.94 -8.41
N PHE A 10 3.32 -8.98 -7.09
CA PHE A 10 3.75 -7.86 -6.26
C PHE A 10 5.27 -7.64 -6.37
N GLU A 11 6.07 -8.70 -6.33
CA GLU A 11 7.53 -8.63 -6.44
C GLU A 11 8.00 -8.19 -7.83
N ALA A 12 7.22 -8.44 -8.88
CA ALA A 12 7.49 -7.94 -10.24
C ALA A 12 7.35 -6.40 -10.34
N LEU A 13 6.47 -5.79 -9.53
CA LEU A 13 6.30 -4.34 -9.41
C LEU A 13 5.92 -4.01 -7.95
N PRO A 14 6.90 -3.83 -7.04
CA PRO A 14 6.64 -3.72 -5.62
C PRO A 14 6.20 -2.29 -5.22
N ILE A 15 5.13 -1.80 -5.84
CA ILE A 15 4.54 -0.48 -5.58
C ILE A 15 3.11 -0.69 -5.07
N VAL A 16 2.79 -0.05 -3.95
CA VAL A 16 1.44 0.04 -3.39
C VAL A 16 0.89 1.43 -3.64
N GLY A 17 -0.12 1.54 -4.49
CA GLY A 17 -0.87 2.78 -4.68
C GLY A 17 -1.87 2.99 -3.54
N ILE A 18 -1.91 4.20 -2.95
CA ILE A 18 -2.72 4.49 -1.77
C ILE A 18 -3.91 5.38 -2.14
N LEU A 19 -5.12 4.80 -2.14
CA LEU A 19 -6.36 5.50 -2.43
C LEU A 19 -7.00 5.99 -1.13
N ARG A 20 -7.03 7.31 -0.95
CA ARG A 20 -7.55 7.95 0.27
C ARG A 20 -8.59 9.02 -0.04
N GLY A 21 -9.80 8.84 0.50
CA GLY A 21 -10.84 9.87 0.49
C GLY A 21 -11.42 10.17 -0.90
N PHE A 22 -11.32 9.24 -1.84
CA PHE A 22 -12.00 9.36 -3.13
C PHE A 22 -13.44 8.85 -3.03
N PRO A 23 -14.42 9.52 -3.66
CA PRO A 23 -15.79 9.06 -3.65
C PRO A 23 -15.97 7.80 -4.52
N MET A 24 -16.90 6.92 -4.11
CA MET A 24 -17.22 5.65 -4.77
C MET A 24 -17.43 5.78 -6.29
N ARG A 25 -18.12 6.82 -6.74
CA ARG A 25 -18.42 7.04 -8.17
C ARG A 25 -17.18 7.11 -9.08
N LEU A 26 -16.03 7.49 -8.52
CA LEU A 26 -14.77 7.60 -9.30
C LEU A 26 -14.03 6.28 -9.42
N LEU A 27 -14.38 5.29 -8.58
CA LEU A 27 -13.62 4.05 -8.45
C LEU A 27 -13.51 3.26 -9.77
N PRO A 28 -14.56 3.09 -10.59
CA PRO A 28 -14.44 2.34 -11.84
C PRO A 28 -13.44 2.97 -12.82
N GLY A 29 -13.54 4.28 -13.06
CA GLY A 29 -12.61 4.99 -13.95
C GLY A 29 -11.19 5.01 -13.42
N LEU A 30 -11.03 5.24 -12.10
CA LEU A 30 -9.75 5.26 -11.41
C LEU A 30 -9.03 3.89 -11.53
N LEU A 31 -9.70 2.79 -11.17
CA LEU A 31 -9.09 1.45 -11.25
C LEU A 31 -8.79 1.04 -12.70
N ALA A 32 -9.64 1.42 -13.65
CA ALA A 32 -9.38 1.17 -15.06
C ALA A 32 -8.11 1.90 -15.56
N ALA A 33 -7.91 3.16 -15.15
CA ALA A 33 -6.72 3.94 -15.51
C ALA A 33 -5.46 3.37 -14.82
N VAL A 34 -5.55 3.03 -13.53
CA VAL A 34 -4.48 2.36 -12.75
C VAL A 34 -4.01 1.10 -13.46
N ARG A 35 -4.95 0.24 -13.87
CA ARG A 35 -4.66 -1.02 -14.58
C ARG A 35 -3.99 -0.79 -15.93
N ARG A 36 -4.52 0.13 -16.75
CA ARG A 36 -3.92 0.48 -18.06
C ARG A 36 -2.54 1.09 -17.93
N GLY A 37 -2.32 1.86 -16.85
CA GLY A 37 -1.01 2.42 -16.50
C GLY A 37 0.00 1.41 -15.96
N GLY A 38 -0.38 0.14 -15.78
CA GLY A 38 0.55 -0.94 -15.41
C GLY A 38 0.70 -1.18 -13.91
N LEU A 39 0.13 -0.34 -13.03
CA LEU A 39 0.16 -0.59 -11.58
C LEU A 39 -0.68 -1.82 -11.23
N ARG A 40 -0.22 -2.61 -10.25
CA ARG A 40 -0.81 -3.92 -9.94
C ARG A 40 -1.34 -4.06 -8.51
N THR A 41 -1.00 -3.15 -7.62
CA THR A 41 -1.38 -3.24 -6.20
C THR A 41 -1.85 -1.89 -5.69
N VAL A 42 -3.05 -1.87 -5.12
CA VAL A 42 -3.62 -0.66 -4.49
C VAL A 42 -4.27 -1.00 -3.15
N GLU A 43 -4.20 -0.08 -2.21
CA GLU A 43 -4.96 -0.10 -0.97
C GLU A 43 -6.03 0.99 -0.97
N ILE A 44 -7.20 0.69 -0.41
CA ILE A 44 -8.22 1.70 -0.06
C ILE A 44 -8.12 1.91 1.45
N THR A 45 -7.97 3.18 1.87
CA THR A 45 -7.76 3.46 3.29
C THR A 45 -9.07 3.44 4.07
N MET A 46 -9.10 2.71 5.20
CA MET A 46 -10.30 2.49 6.02
C MET A 46 -10.88 3.76 6.68
N ASN A 47 -10.12 4.86 6.71
CA ASN A 47 -10.62 6.17 7.11
C ASN A 47 -11.32 6.94 5.96
N THR A 48 -11.51 6.31 4.81
CA THR A 48 -12.35 6.82 3.71
C THR A 48 -13.81 6.49 4.01
N PRO A 49 -14.76 7.44 3.90
CA PRO A 49 -16.18 7.13 4.03
C PRO A 49 -16.62 6.02 3.07
N GLY A 50 -17.29 4.99 3.56
CA GLY A 50 -17.72 3.84 2.76
C GLY A 50 -16.57 2.95 2.28
N ALA A 51 -15.44 2.89 3.03
CA ALA A 51 -14.25 2.16 2.62
C ALA A 51 -14.50 0.65 2.39
N ALA A 52 -15.28 0.00 3.24
CA ALA A 52 -15.58 -1.42 3.08
C ALA A 52 -16.34 -1.70 1.78
N GLU A 53 -17.35 -0.90 1.48
CA GLU A 53 -18.11 -0.97 0.24
C GLU A 53 -17.22 -0.67 -0.98
N GLN A 54 -16.31 0.31 -0.86
CA GLN A 54 -15.34 0.60 -1.91
C GLN A 54 -14.37 -0.56 -2.14
N ILE A 55 -13.89 -1.21 -1.10
CA ILE A 55 -13.04 -2.40 -1.22
C ILE A 55 -13.79 -3.53 -1.92
N GLN A 56 -15.04 -3.77 -1.53
CA GLN A 56 -15.89 -4.79 -2.14
C GLN A 56 -16.09 -4.54 -3.64
N GLU A 57 -16.43 -3.32 -4.02
CA GLU A 57 -16.56 -2.90 -5.42
C GLU A 57 -15.21 -3.00 -6.16
N ALA A 58 -14.12 -2.53 -5.55
CA ALA A 58 -12.79 -2.60 -6.13
C ALA A 58 -12.36 -4.05 -6.43
N VAL A 59 -12.65 -4.98 -5.53
CA VAL A 59 -12.34 -6.41 -5.73
C VAL A 59 -13.10 -6.99 -6.93
N GLN A 60 -14.35 -6.57 -7.14
CA GLN A 60 -15.14 -7.00 -8.30
C GLN A 60 -14.58 -6.40 -9.61
N LEU A 61 -14.21 -5.12 -9.59
CA LEU A 61 -13.66 -4.40 -10.75
C LEU A 61 -12.22 -4.81 -11.11
N ALA A 62 -11.45 -5.22 -10.09
CA ALA A 62 -10.03 -5.56 -10.23
C ALA A 62 -9.79 -6.82 -11.08
N GLY A 63 -10.70 -7.77 -11.04
CA GLY A 63 -10.50 -9.08 -11.64
C GLY A 63 -9.23 -9.75 -11.12
N GLU A 64 -8.48 -10.38 -12.03
CA GLU A 64 -7.19 -11.01 -11.69
C GLU A 64 -5.98 -10.07 -11.85
N GLU A 65 -6.17 -8.86 -12.38
CA GLU A 65 -5.07 -7.98 -12.76
C GLU A 65 -4.61 -7.04 -11.62
N LEU A 66 -5.51 -6.68 -10.72
CA LEU A 66 -5.20 -5.80 -9.58
C LEU A 66 -5.33 -6.55 -8.26
N THR A 67 -4.39 -6.30 -7.37
CA THR A 67 -4.42 -6.74 -5.98
C THR A 67 -5.00 -5.62 -5.12
N ILE A 68 -6.13 -5.87 -4.47
CA ILE A 68 -6.82 -4.88 -3.62
C ILE A 68 -6.55 -5.18 -2.15
N GLY A 69 -6.09 -4.17 -1.42
CA GLY A 69 -5.87 -4.22 0.02
C GLY A 69 -6.61 -3.12 0.78
N ALA A 70 -6.49 -3.18 2.09
CA ALA A 70 -7.00 -2.15 2.99
C ALA A 70 -5.87 -1.46 3.74
N GLY A 71 -5.82 -0.13 3.64
CA GLY A 71 -4.89 0.71 4.37
C GLY A 71 -5.51 1.38 5.58
N THR A 72 -4.67 1.94 6.45
CA THR A 72 -5.10 2.68 7.64
C THR A 72 -6.03 1.85 8.55
N VAL A 73 -5.80 0.54 8.60
CA VAL A 73 -6.50 -0.35 9.53
C VAL A 73 -5.94 -0.12 10.94
N GLN A 74 -6.79 0.29 11.90
CA GLN A 74 -6.34 0.73 13.22
C GLN A 74 -6.72 -0.24 14.35
N ASP A 75 -7.67 -1.15 14.10
CA ASP A 75 -8.18 -2.09 15.11
C ASP A 75 -8.70 -3.38 14.46
N LEU A 76 -9.14 -4.31 15.30
CA LEU A 76 -9.69 -5.60 14.86
C LEU A 76 -11.03 -5.46 14.14
N ALA A 77 -11.85 -4.46 14.50
CA ALA A 77 -13.13 -4.24 13.83
C ALA A 77 -12.92 -3.78 12.39
N GLY A 78 -12.00 -2.81 12.17
CA GLY A 78 -11.58 -2.38 10.84
C GLY A 78 -10.93 -3.50 10.02
N LEU A 79 -10.13 -4.37 10.67
CA LEU A 79 -9.55 -5.55 10.04
C LEU A 79 -10.64 -6.52 9.56
N ASP A 80 -11.60 -6.86 10.42
CA ASP A 80 -12.66 -7.80 10.07
C ASP A 80 -13.56 -7.24 8.96
N ALA A 81 -13.88 -5.94 8.99
CA ALA A 81 -14.60 -5.26 7.93
C ALA A 81 -13.86 -5.32 6.58
N ALA A 82 -12.56 -4.99 6.59
CA ALA A 82 -11.70 -5.03 5.39
C ALA A 82 -11.62 -6.43 4.77
N LEU A 83 -11.38 -7.46 5.60
CA LEU A 83 -11.29 -8.84 5.14
C LEU A 83 -12.64 -9.41 4.66
N THR A 84 -13.75 -8.97 5.28
CA THR A 84 -15.10 -9.33 4.83
C THR A 84 -15.40 -8.72 3.47
N ALA A 85 -14.95 -7.49 3.23
CA ALA A 85 -15.05 -6.79 1.96
C ALA A 85 -14.16 -7.39 0.85
N GLY A 86 -13.21 -8.27 1.20
CA GLY A 86 -12.37 -8.99 0.24
C GLY A 86 -10.96 -8.44 0.10
N ALA A 87 -10.49 -7.55 1.00
CA ALA A 87 -9.10 -7.13 1.02
C ALA A 87 -8.15 -8.33 1.14
N THR A 88 -7.09 -8.36 0.33
CA THR A 88 -6.14 -9.48 0.28
C THR A 88 -4.83 -9.19 1.02
N PHE A 89 -4.58 -7.95 1.41
CA PHE A 89 -3.49 -7.52 2.28
C PHE A 89 -3.91 -6.33 3.14
N ILE A 90 -3.22 -6.11 4.24
CA ILE A 90 -3.55 -5.08 5.24
C ILE A 90 -2.34 -4.16 5.45
N VAL A 91 -2.61 -2.86 5.53
CA VAL A 91 -1.62 -1.86 5.92
C VAL A 91 -2.13 -1.09 7.13
N THR A 92 -1.31 -0.98 8.17
CA THR A 92 -1.65 -0.20 9.37
C THR A 92 -0.80 1.06 9.46
N PRO A 93 -1.27 2.13 10.10
CA PRO A 93 -0.48 3.35 10.25
C PRO A 93 0.60 3.24 11.32
N VAL A 94 0.46 2.29 12.24
CA VAL A 94 1.31 2.07 13.41
C VAL A 94 1.49 0.57 13.67
N VAL A 95 2.40 0.21 14.56
CA VAL A 95 2.56 -1.17 15.05
C VAL A 95 1.38 -1.50 15.98
N ASN A 96 0.37 -2.17 15.41
CA ASN A 96 -0.79 -2.67 16.17
C ASN A 96 -0.68 -4.19 16.31
N GLU A 97 -0.17 -4.64 17.45
CA GLU A 97 0.11 -6.05 17.69
C GLU A 97 -1.13 -6.96 17.52
N PRO A 98 -2.31 -6.66 18.07
CA PRO A 98 -3.52 -7.46 17.85
C PRO A 98 -3.87 -7.63 16.37
N VAL A 99 -3.79 -6.58 15.57
CA VAL A 99 -4.06 -6.62 14.12
C VAL A 99 -3.02 -7.47 13.40
N ILE A 100 -1.72 -7.26 13.69
CA ILE A 100 -0.63 -8.00 13.07
C ILE A 100 -0.79 -9.50 13.34
N ARG A 101 -0.94 -9.90 14.62
CA ARG A 101 -1.12 -11.30 15.00
C ARG A 101 -2.32 -11.96 14.30
N ARG A 102 -3.45 -11.26 14.24
CA ARG A 102 -4.65 -11.76 13.57
C ARG A 102 -4.44 -11.94 12.06
N CYS A 103 -3.70 -11.04 11.41
CA CYS A 103 -3.33 -11.19 10.00
C CYS A 103 -2.43 -12.43 9.79
N VAL A 104 -1.42 -12.60 10.63
CA VAL A 104 -0.49 -13.75 10.58
C VAL A 104 -1.24 -15.07 10.78
N GLU A 105 -2.11 -15.18 11.80
CA GLU A 105 -2.97 -16.33 12.04
C GLU A 105 -3.84 -16.69 10.82
N ARG A 106 -4.36 -15.67 10.14
CA ARG A 106 -5.20 -15.83 8.94
C ARG A 106 -4.41 -15.96 7.64
N ARG A 107 -3.07 -15.91 7.71
CA ARG A 107 -2.16 -15.92 6.54
C ARG A 107 -2.45 -14.79 5.55
N VAL A 108 -2.82 -13.62 6.06
CA VAL A 108 -3.04 -12.39 5.30
C VAL A 108 -1.77 -11.55 5.41
N PRO A 109 -1.14 -11.15 4.30
CA PRO A 109 0.00 -10.24 4.34
C PRO A 109 -0.33 -8.95 5.06
N VAL A 110 0.57 -8.51 5.96
CA VAL A 110 0.40 -7.28 6.74
C VAL A 110 1.66 -6.43 6.67
N PHE A 111 1.48 -5.12 6.41
CA PHE A 111 2.52 -4.11 6.27
C PHE A 111 2.32 -3.04 7.36
N PRO A 112 2.76 -3.28 8.61
CA PRO A 112 2.58 -2.35 9.72
C PRO A 112 3.42 -1.10 9.53
N GLY A 113 2.85 0.06 9.88
CA GLY A 113 3.56 1.33 9.96
C GLY A 113 4.47 1.39 11.18
N ALA A 114 5.70 1.86 10.97
CA ALA A 114 6.70 2.09 12.00
C ALA A 114 7.63 3.21 11.55
N PHE A 115 8.34 3.83 12.48
CA PHE A 115 9.32 4.86 12.15
C PHE A 115 10.68 4.59 12.79
N THR A 116 10.73 4.24 14.07
CA THR A 116 11.99 3.98 14.76
C THR A 116 12.53 2.56 14.51
N PRO A 117 13.86 2.32 14.62
CA PRO A 117 14.43 0.98 14.50
C PRO A 117 13.77 -0.05 15.43
N THR A 118 13.43 0.37 16.68
CA THR A 118 12.75 -0.50 17.64
C THR A 118 11.35 -0.91 17.19
N GLU A 119 10.56 0.03 16.66
CA GLU A 119 9.23 -0.26 16.11
C GLU A 119 9.32 -1.16 14.88
N ILE A 120 10.29 -0.91 14.00
CA ILE A 120 10.53 -1.68 12.79
C ILE A 120 10.88 -3.13 13.13
N GLN A 121 11.84 -3.33 14.05
CA GLN A 121 12.19 -4.67 14.52
C GLN A 121 10.99 -5.34 15.22
N ARG A 122 10.25 -4.61 16.06
CA ARG A 122 9.05 -5.14 16.72
C ARG A 122 7.99 -5.61 15.72
N ALA A 123 7.72 -4.80 14.68
CA ALA A 123 6.77 -5.17 13.64
C ALA A 123 7.20 -6.44 12.90
N TRP A 124 8.50 -6.55 12.59
CA TRP A 124 9.06 -7.72 11.93
C TRP A 124 8.95 -8.98 12.79
N ASP A 125 9.32 -8.90 14.08
CA ASP A 125 9.25 -10.03 15.03
C ASP A 125 7.81 -10.52 15.25
N LEU A 126 6.83 -9.64 15.07
CA LEU A 126 5.41 -10.00 15.11
C LEU A 126 4.93 -10.75 13.85
N GLY A 127 5.76 -10.85 12.81
CA GLY A 127 5.46 -11.56 11.57
C GLY A 127 4.97 -10.67 10.43
N ALA A 128 5.34 -9.37 10.44
CA ALA A 128 5.07 -8.49 9.31
C ALA A 128 5.66 -9.04 8.00
N SER A 129 4.94 -8.92 6.91
CA SER A 129 5.41 -9.35 5.57
C SER A 129 6.34 -8.31 4.94
N LEU A 130 6.07 -7.02 5.19
CA LEU A 130 6.92 -5.86 4.99
C LEU A 130 6.66 -4.90 6.15
N VAL A 131 7.60 -4.00 6.44
CA VAL A 131 7.39 -2.92 7.42
C VAL A 131 7.29 -1.60 6.67
N LYS A 132 6.15 -0.95 6.77
CA LYS A 132 5.93 0.40 6.23
C LYS A 132 6.70 1.41 7.06
N VAL A 133 7.68 2.07 6.47
CA VAL A 133 8.38 3.20 7.11
C VAL A 133 7.60 4.48 6.83
N PHE A 134 6.98 5.07 7.88
CA PHE A 134 6.10 6.22 7.73
C PHE A 134 6.24 7.22 8.89
N PRO A 135 6.32 8.53 8.58
CA PRO A 135 6.42 9.16 7.26
C PRO A 135 7.86 9.11 6.72
N ALA A 136 8.04 8.65 5.47
CA ALA A 136 9.37 8.40 4.93
C ALA A 136 10.14 9.67 4.54
N ASP A 137 9.45 10.75 4.17
CA ASP A 137 10.03 12.03 3.81
C ASP A 137 10.79 12.72 4.96
N VAL A 138 10.46 12.42 6.21
CA VAL A 138 11.16 12.96 7.39
C VAL A 138 12.62 12.48 7.44
N GLY A 139 12.90 11.22 7.09
CA GLY A 139 14.25 10.67 7.12
C GLY A 139 14.89 10.50 5.73
N GLY A 140 14.08 10.49 4.68
CA GLY A 140 14.52 10.31 3.32
C GLY A 140 15.19 8.96 3.02
N PRO A 141 15.78 8.81 1.82
CA PRO A 141 16.49 7.59 1.44
C PRO A 141 17.67 7.25 2.35
N ALA A 142 18.34 8.28 2.91
CA ALA A 142 19.46 8.08 3.84
C ALA A 142 19.04 7.31 5.10
N PHE A 143 17.83 7.54 5.59
CA PHE A 143 17.28 6.82 6.73
C PHE A 143 17.02 5.34 6.41
N ILE A 144 16.46 5.04 5.23
CA ILE A 144 16.27 3.65 4.77
C ILE A 144 17.61 2.92 4.71
N LYS A 145 18.64 3.56 4.13
CA LYS A 145 19.99 3.00 4.08
C LYS A 145 20.57 2.73 5.46
N ALA A 146 20.38 3.65 6.40
CA ALA A 146 20.84 3.51 7.79
C ALA A 146 20.13 2.37 8.52
N LEU A 147 18.82 2.17 8.28
CA LEU A 147 18.05 1.04 8.82
C LEU A 147 18.51 -0.30 8.26
N LYS A 148 18.76 -0.38 6.96
CA LYS A 148 19.19 -1.62 6.30
C LYS A 148 20.57 -2.12 6.75
N ALA A 149 21.44 -1.24 7.23
CA ALA A 149 22.77 -1.64 7.70
C ALA A 149 22.71 -2.64 8.87
N PRO A 150 22.02 -2.36 10.00
CA PRO A 150 21.87 -3.32 11.10
C PRO A 150 20.72 -4.33 10.90
N LEU A 151 19.73 -4.03 10.04
CA LEU A 151 18.51 -4.82 9.83
C LEU A 151 18.34 -5.26 8.37
N PRO A 152 19.35 -5.93 7.74
CA PRO A 152 19.29 -6.26 6.32
C PRO A 152 18.18 -7.26 5.96
N HIS A 153 17.72 -8.04 6.94
CA HIS A 153 16.68 -9.06 6.79
C HIS A 153 15.25 -8.47 6.80
N VAL A 154 15.06 -7.24 7.32
CA VAL A 154 13.75 -6.61 7.39
C VAL A 154 13.39 -6.02 6.03
N LYS A 155 12.25 -6.43 5.48
CA LYS A 155 11.72 -5.85 4.24
C LYS A 155 11.04 -4.52 4.54
N LEU A 156 11.50 -3.43 3.91
CA LEU A 156 11.04 -2.06 4.15
C LEU A 156 10.21 -1.51 2.98
N LEU A 157 9.11 -0.82 3.33
CA LEU A 157 8.19 -0.15 2.42
C LEU A 157 8.08 1.33 2.81
N PRO A 158 9.02 2.21 2.39
CA PRO A 158 8.89 3.64 2.64
C PRO A 158 7.61 4.20 2.00
N THR A 159 6.94 5.03 2.80
CA THR A 159 5.65 5.62 2.45
C THR A 159 5.57 7.05 3.00
N GLY A 160 5.03 7.96 2.18
CA GLY A 160 4.96 9.39 2.50
C GLY A 160 6.08 10.18 1.84
N GLY A 161 5.70 11.15 0.99
CA GLY A 161 6.63 12.02 0.27
C GLY A 161 7.40 11.37 -0.89
N VAL A 162 7.22 10.08 -1.15
CA VAL A 162 7.89 9.41 -2.27
C VAL A 162 7.22 9.81 -3.58
N ASP A 163 8.01 10.33 -4.52
CA ASP A 163 7.60 10.74 -5.85
C ASP A 163 8.52 10.14 -6.94
N LEU A 164 8.28 10.48 -8.21
CA LEU A 164 9.09 9.98 -9.34
C LEU A 164 10.57 10.38 -9.25
N ALA A 165 10.87 11.54 -8.68
CA ALA A 165 12.24 12.00 -8.57
C ALA A 165 13.01 11.26 -7.47
N SER A 166 12.36 11.02 -6.33
CA SER A 166 12.97 10.37 -5.15
C SER A 166 12.89 8.84 -5.17
N LEU A 167 11.97 8.24 -5.94
CA LEU A 167 11.78 6.79 -6.01
C LEU A 167 13.08 6.02 -6.30
N PRO A 168 13.91 6.39 -7.31
CA PRO A 168 15.16 5.68 -7.59
C PRO A 168 16.16 5.74 -6.42
N GLU A 169 16.11 6.80 -5.60
CA GLU A 169 16.98 6.94 -4.43
C GLU A 169 16.55 6.01 -3.30
N TYR A 170 15.25 5.86 -3.06
CA TYR A 170 14.72 4.89 -2.10
C TYR A 170 15.05 3.44 -2.49
N VAL A 171 14.92 3.10 -3.78
CA VAL A 171 15.30 1.77 -4.29
C VAL A 171 16.81 1.53 -4.08
N ARG A 172 17.67 2.49 -4.43
CA ARG A 172 19.12 2.41 -4.20
C ARG A 172 19.49 2.34 -2.72
N ALA A 173 18.67 2.90 -1.85
CA ALA A 173 18.84 2.83 -0.39
C ALA A 173 18.46 1.46 0.20
N GLY A 174 17.86 0.57 -0.60
CA GLY A 174 17.50 -0.78 -0.19
C GLY A 174 16.02 -0.93 0.23
N ALA A 175 15.13 -0.05 -0.24
CA ALA A 175 13.71 -0.27 -0.10
C ALA A 175 13.28 -1.52 -0.89
N ASP A 176 12.49 -2.40 -0.26
CA ASP A 176 11.98 -3.63 -0.89
C ASP A 176 10.65 -3.41 -1.61
N ALA A 177 9.92 -2.36 -1.24
CA ALA A 177 8.70 -1.91 -1.90
C ALA A 177 8.48 -0.42 -1.61
N ILE A 178 7.54 0.23 -2.31
CA ILE A 178 7.25 1.67 -2.17
C ILE A 178 5.74 1.88 -2.01
N GLY A 179 5.34 2.72 -1.05
CA GLY A 179 3.95 3.16 -0.88
C GLY A 179 3.74 4.59 -1.39
N ILE A 180 2.84 4.80 -2.36
CA ILE A 180 2.67 6.10 -3.03
C ILE A 180 1.21 6.54 -2.96
N GLY A 181 0.98 7.71 -2.35
CA GLY A 181 -0.33 8.35 -2.27
C GLY A 181 -0.47 9.54 -3.23
N GLY A 182 -0.48 10.76 -2.70
CA GLY A 182 -0.71 11.99 -3.45
C GLY A 182 0.12 12.16 -4.72
N PRO A 183 1.43 11.89 -4.73
CA PRO A 183 2.24 11.97 -5.94
C PRO A 183 1.77 11.09 -7.10
N LEU A 184 1.05 9.99 -6.81
CA LEU A 184 0.44 9.11 -7.81
C LEU A 184 -1.02 9.48 -8.09
N PHE A 185 -1.76 9.83 -7.03
CA PHE A 185 -3.19 10.11 -7.08
C PHE A 185 -3.47 11.58 -6.73
N ASP A 186 -3.13 12.48 -7.66
CA ASP A 186 -3.43 13.90 -7.52
C ASP A 186 -4.95 14.12 -7.39
N ARG A 187 -5.36 14.76 -6.30
CA ARG A 187 -6.77 14.90 -5.96
C ARG A 187 -7.55 15.71 -6.99
N GLU A 188 -6.98 16.78 -7.50
CA GLU A 188 -7.67 17.67 -8.45
C GLU A 188 -7.87 16.95 -9.78
N ARG A 189 -6.84 16.26 -10.27
CA ARG A 189 -6.90 15.45 -11.48
C ARG A 189 -7.92 14.31 -11.38
N ILE A 190 -7.91 13.59 -10.25
CA ILE A 190 -8.84 12.46 -10.04
C ILE A 190 -10.28 12.96 -9.96
N VAL A 191 -10.56 14.06 -9.26
CA VAL A 191 -11.90 14.64 -9.17
C VAL A 191 -12.39 15.18 -10.52
N ALA A 192 -11.47 15.69 -11.35
CA ALA A 192 -11.75 16.09 -12.73
C ALA A 192 -11.86 14.92 -13.70
N GLU A 193 -11.70 13.68 -13.22
CA GLU A 193 -11.75 12.44 -14.01
C GLU A 193 -10.71 12.42 -15.17
N ASP A 194 -9.55 13.04 -14.95
CA ASP A 194 -8.44 13.05 -15.91
C ASP A 194 -7.74 11.67 -15.94
N TRP A 195 -8.46 10.67 -16.45
CA TRP A 195 -7.97 9.30 -16.53
C TRP A 195 -6.74 9.14 -17.43
N PRO A 196 -6.61 9.87 -18.55
CA PRO A 196 -5.39 9.81 -19.37
C PRO A 196 -4.14 10.25 -18.58
N TRP A 197 -4.25 11.30 -17.77
CA TRP A 197 -3.16 11.73 -16.90
C TRP A 197 -2.79 10.64 -15.87
N LEU A 198 -3.81 10.06 -15.20
CA LEU A 198 -3.58 9.01 -14.21
C LEU A 198 -2.91 7.78 -14.84
N GLU A 199 -3.35 7.35 -16.01
CA GLU A 199 -2.75 6.25 -16.75
C GLU A 199 -1.27 6.52 -17.04
N GLN A 200 -0.94 7.70 -17.58
CA GLN A 200 0.43 8.10 -17.84
C GLN A 200 1.26 8.16 -16.55
N ARG A 201 0.66 8.68 -15.47
CA ARG A 201 1.32 8.78 -14.17
C ARG A 201 1.64 7.41 -13.58
N CYS A 202 0.69 6.47 -13.62
CA CYS A 202 0.92 5.08 -13.20
C CYS A 202 2.02 4.41 -14.03
N ARG A 203 2.03 4.62 -15.34
CA ARG A 203 3.06 4.09 -16.24
C ARG A 203 4.44 4.60 -15.88
N ALA A 204 4.58 5.89 -15.62
CA ALA A 204 5.85 6.49 -15.22
C ALA A 204 6.41 5.95 -13.88
N PHE A 205 5.53 5.47 -12.98
CA PHE A 205 5.96 4.79 -11.76
C PHE A 205 6.25 3.30 -11.96
N ALA A 206 5.70 2.68 -13.01
CA ALA A 206 5.87 1.25 -13.30
C ALA A 206 7.11 0.95 -14.16
N GLU A 207 7.65 1.95 -14.86
CA GLU A 207 8.89 1.89 -15.67
C GLU A 207 10.14 2.16 -14.82
#